data_118b21ce80e759ca29f4cdfd1d4509b3
#
_entry.id   118b21ce80e759ca29f4cdfd1d4509b3
#
_cell.length_a   1.000
_cell.length_b   1.000
_cell.length_c   1.000
_cell.angle_alpha   90.00
_cell.angle_beta   90.00
_cell.angle_gamma   90.00
#
_symmetry.space_group_name_H-M   'P 1'
#
loop_
_entity.id
_entity.type
_entity.pdbx_description
1 polymer ?
#
loop_
_entity_poly.entity_id
_entity_poly.type
_entity_poly.pdbx_seq_one_letter_code
_entity_poly.pdbx_strand_id
1 'polypeptide(L)'
;MYFKKLNIKIDIPDYEVGEKQLEYGINIDDKFNGLWYSDLKVNDQIDLIPEKYKSDFYLSFLEANSFILPHSDSGPTAVINFYIETNNCATQFYEIKNNAKPYQIKNQTDGCVYNLDDLIEAESFIAEPGDVYILDVSKVHSVIPLDNTEINRKAICFSTNSLSFNQVEMMFT
;
A
#
# COMPACT_ATOMS: atom_id res chain seq x y z
N MET A 1 -11.03 9.18 8.60
CA MET A 1 -10.59 9.17 7.17
C MET A 1 -9.32 8.33 7.12
N TYR A 2 -9.29 7.34 6.26
CA TYR A 2 -8.18 6.38 6.13
C TYR A 2 -7.38 6.59 4.86
N PHE A 3 -7.99 7.23 3.87
CA PHE A 3 -7.37 7.51 2.58
C PHE A 3 -7.97 8.75 1.93
N LYS A 4 -7.25 9.30 0.95
CA LYS A 4 -7.71 10.41 0.11
C LYS A 4 -7.26 10.22 -1.32
N LYS A 5 -8.18 10.23 -2.27
CA LYS A 5 -7.85 10.32 -3.69
C LYS A 5 -7.39 11.72 -4.04
N LEU A 6 -6.26 11.84 -4.70
CA LEU A 6 -5.75 13.11 -5.21
C LEU A 6 -6.24 13.33 -6.64
N ASN A 7 -6.76 14.51 -6.90
CA ASN A 7 -7.16 14.89 -8.27
C ASN A 7 -5.97 15.49 -9.03
N ILE A 8 -4.94 14.67 -9.21
CA ILE A 8 -3.71 15.02 -9.93
C ILE A 8 -3.46 14.02 -11.05
N LYS A 9 -2.87 14.48 -12.12
CA LYS A 9 -2.33 13.62 -13.17
C LYS A 9 -0.82 13.65 -13.06
N ILE A 10 -0.21 12.49 -13.05
CA ILE A 10 1.23 12.34 -13.06
C ILE A 10 1.59 11.62 -14.36
N ASP A 11 2.50 12.21 -15.11
CA ASP A 11 3.20 11.48 -16.16
C ASP A 11 4.24 10.61 -15.47
N ILE A 12 4.12 9.30 -15.62
CA ILE A 12 5.10 8.36 -15.06
C ILE A 12 6.37 8.50 -15.88
N PRO A 13 7.49 8.91 -15.26
CA PRO A 13 8.76 8.91 -15.95
C PRO A 13 9.21 7.47 -16.22
N ASP A 14 10.18 7.30 -17.11
CA ASP A 14 10.84 6.01 -17.29
C ASP A 14 11.46 5.57 -15.96
N TYR A 15 11.15 4.36 -15.55
CA TYR A 15 11.64 3.79 -14.30
C TYR A 15 12.22 2.37 -14.51
N GLU A 16 13.17 2.03 -13.65
CA GLU A 16 13.72 0.68 -13.56
C GLU A 16 13.34 0.08 -12.20
N VAL A 17 12.75 -1.11 -12.24
CA VAL A 17 12.45 -1.88 -11.03
C VAL A 17 13.66 -2.71 -10.66
N GLY A 18 14.13 -2.57 -9.42
CA GLY A 18 15.25 -3.32 -8.88
C GLY A 18 14.89 -4.77 -8.50
N GLU A 19 15.72 -5.36 -7.67
CA GLU A 19 15.48 -6.72 -7.18
C GLU A 19 14.23 -6.78 -6.31
N LYS A 20 13.36 -7.77 -6.56
CA LYS A 20 12.15 -8.00 -5.78
C LYS A 20 12.49 -8.55 -4.41
N GLN A 21 12.02 -7.90 -3.38
CA GLN A 21 12.06 -8.39 -2.00
C GLN A 21 10.66 -8.84 -1.59
N LEU A 22 10.56 -10.10 -1.18
CA LEU A 22 9.30 -10.65 -0.70
C LEU A 22 9.02 -10.11 0.69
N GLU A 23 7.92 -9.36 0.85
CA GLU A 23 7.49 -8.91 2.16
C GLU A 23 6.51 -9.90 2.79
N TYR A 24 5.63 -10.45 1.99
CA TYR A 24 4.60 -11.38 2.44
C TYR A 24 4.33 -12.41 1.37
N GLY A 25 4.24 -13.68 1.77
CA GLY A 25 3.87 -14.75 0.84
C GLY A 25 3.29 -15.95 1.54
N ILE A 26 2.22 -16.49 0.97
CA ILE A 26 1.61 -17.75 1.37
C ILE A 26 1.38 -18.63 0.16
N ASN A 27 1.50 -19.95 0.36
CA ASN A 27 1.07 -20.93 -0.64
C ASN A 27 -0.40 -21.26 -0.42
N ILE A 28 -1.22 -21.03 -1.42
CA ILE A 28 -2.62 -21.41 -1.47
C ILE A 28 -2.81 -22.26 -2.75
N ASP A 29 -3.27 -23.49 -2.60
CA ASP A 29 -3.53 -24.42 -3.72
C ASP A 29 -2.33 -24.54 -4.69
N ASP A 30 -1.13 -24.74 -4.13
CA ASP A 30 0.14 -24.84 -4.85
C ASP A 30 0.56 -23.57 -5.64
N LYS A 31 -0.20 -22.48 -5.52
CA LYS A 31 0.17 -21.18 -6.05
C LYS A 31 0.80 -20.31 -4.97
N PHE A 32 1.94 -19.72 -5.29
CA PHE A 32 2.56 -18.74 -4.43
C PHE A 32 1.87 -17.39 -4.62
N ASN A 33 1.27 -16.91 -3.53
CA ASN A 33 0.60 -15.63 -3.46
C ASN A 33 1.42 -14.69 -2.60
N GLY A 34 1.73 -13.50 -3.09
CA GLY A 34 2.63 -12.61 -2.38
C GLY A 34 2.43 -11.12 -2.63
N LEU A 35 3.07 -10.40 -1.76
CA LEU A 35 3.33 -8.98 -1.84
C LEU A 35 4.83 -8.78 -1.94
N TRP A 36 5.28 -8.07 -2.95
CA TRP A 36 6.69 -7.74 -3.16
C TRP A 36 6.88 -6.23 -3.19
N TYR A 37 7.98 -5.81 -2.59
CA TYR A 37 8.53 -4.49 -2.82
C TYR A 37 9.86 -4.60 -3.57
N SER A 38 10.13 -3.61 -4.38
CA SER A 38 11.40 -3.49 -5.11
C SER A 38 11.90 -2.06 -5.00
N ASP A 39 13.22 -1.90 -4.95
CA ASP A 39 13.80 -0.58 -5.11
C ASP A 39 13.40 -0.01 -6.47
N LEU A 40 13.06 1.26 -6.49
CA LEU A 40 12.69 1.96 -7.71
C LEU A 40 13.77 2.99 -8.05
N LYS A 41 14.33 2.88 -9.24
CA LYS A 41 15.16 3.91 -9.83
C LYS A 41 14.34 4.67 -10.85
N VAL A 42 14.25 5.96 -10.66
CA VAL A 42 13.53 6.86 -11.56
C VAL A 42 14.54 7.74 -12.23
N ASN A 43 14.55 7.74 -13.58
CA ASN A 43 15.50 8.52 -14.37
C ASN A 43 15.20 10.03 -14.34
N ASP A 44 13.93 10.40 -14.13
CA ASP A 44 13.47 11.77 -13.96
C ASP A 44 12.78 11.95 -12.60
N GLN A 45 12.85 13.15 -12.04
CA GLN A 45 12.17 13.44 -10.78
C GLN A 45 10.67 13.34 -10.97
N ILE A 46 10.01 12.45 -10.20
CA ILE A 46 8.57 12.51 -10.06
C ILE A 46 8.24 13.72 -9.20
N ASP A 47 7.73 14.77 -9.83
CA ASP A 47 7.49 16.07 -9.18
C ASP A 47 6.15 16.10 -8.43
N LEU A 48 5.88 15.01 -7.71
CA LEU A 48 4.71 14.85 -6.86
C LEU A 48 4.92 15.49 -5.48
N ILE A 49 6.12 15.32 -4.93
CA ILE A 49 6.43 15.74 -3.57
C ILE A 49 7.09 17.12 -3.60
N PRO A 50 6.56 18.11 -2.86
CA PRO A 50 7.22 19.41 -2.73
C PRO A 50 8.66 19.26 -2.26
N GLU A 51 9.58 20.03 -2.84
CA GLU A 51 11.05 19.93 -2.64
C GLU A 51 11.45 19.84 -1.18
N LYS A 52 10.84 20.65 -0.31
CA LYS A 52 11.14 20.70 1.13
C LYS A 52 10.83 19.41 1.89
N TYR A 53 10.05 18.48 1.28
CA TYR A 53 9.65 17.22 1.88
C TYR A 53 10.24 16.00 1.18
N LYS A 54 10.98 16.18 0.08
CA LYS A 54 11.51 15.05 -0.71
C LYS A 54 12.37 14.09 0.14
N SER A 55 13.13 14.62 1.09
CA SER A 55 13.95 13.81 1.99
C SER A 55 13.16 12.98 3.02
N ASP A 56 11.89 13.28 3.21
CA ASP A 56 11.01 12.55 4.12
C ASP A 56 10.38 11.30 3.47
N PHE A 57 10.52 11.17 2.16
CA PHE A 57 9.95 10.07 1.39
C PHE A 57 11.02 9.18 0.78
N TYR A 58 10.71 7.90 0.74
CA TYR A 58 11.45 6.92 -0.05
C TYR A 58 10.53 6.26 -1.07
N LEU A 59 11.10 5.87 -2.18
CA LEU A 59 10.41 5.30 -3.33
C LEU A 59 10.56 3.79 -3.33
N SER A 60 9.46 3.09 -3.59
CA SER A 60 9.46 1.67 -3.85
C SER A 60 8.43 1.31 -4.92
N PHE A 61 8.60 0.14 -5.52
CA PHE A 61 7.63 -0.44 -6.42
C PHE A 61 6.93 -1.60 -5.72
N LEU A 62 5.61 -1.50 -5.63
CA LEU A 62 4.76 -2.52 -5.04
C LEU A 62 4.17 -3.41 -6.14
N GLU A 63 4.23 -4.71 -5.93
CA GLU A 63 3.55 -5.70 -6.76
C GLU A 63 2.83 -6.71 -5.86
N ALA A 64 1.53 -6.90 -6.07
CA ALA A 64 0.72 -7.87 -5.35
C ALA A 64 -0.12 -8.68 -6.33
N ASN A 65 -0.13 -10.00 -6.16
CA ASN A 65 -0.88 -10.93 -7.00
C ASN A 65 -1.95 -11.72 -6.24
N SER A 66 -2.20 -11.38 -4.99
CA SER A 66 -3.15 -12.10 -4.15
C SER A 66 -3.80 -11.22 -3.09
N PHE A 67 -4.76 -11.79 -2.37
CA PHE A 67 -5.28 -11.24 -1.13
C PHE A 67 -4.13 -10.94 -0.16
N ILE A 68 -4.11 -9.72 0.36
CA ILE A 68 -3.19 -9.32 1.42
C ILE A 68 -3.98 -9.30 2.73
N LEU A 69 -3.51 -10.06 3.72
CA LEU A 69 -4.15 -10.12 5.03
C LEU A 69 -4.30 -8.73 5.66
N PRO A 70 -5.33 -8.52 6.49
CA PRO A 70 -5.46 -7.30 7.26
C PRO A 70 -4.23 -7.07 8.14
N HIS A 71 -3.54 -5.97 7.91
CA HIS A 71 -2.31 -5.61 8.61
C HIS A 71 -2.21 -4.10 8.80
N SER A 72 -1.34 -3.67 9.68
CA SER A 72 -0.82 -2.31 9.74
C SER A 72 0.69 -2.36 9.53
N ASP A 73 1.21 -1.37 8.84
CA ASP A 73 2.65 -1.27 8.60
C ASP A 73 3.40 -0.91 9.88
N SER A 74 4.61 -1.42 10.06
CA SER A 74 5.44 -1.13 11.24
C SER A 74 6.45 0.00 11.02
N GLY A 75 6.66 0.42 9.81
CA GLY A 75 7.59 1.48 9.44
C GLY A 75 6.87 2.73 8.96
N PRO A 76 6.29 2.71 7.77
CA PRO A 76 5.63 3.87 7.22
C PRO A 76 4.35 4.22 7.99
N THR A 77 4.14 5.53 8.16
CA THR A 77 2.91 6.08 8.75
C THR A 77 1.93 6.53 7.69
N ALA A 78 2.44 6.94 6.53
CA ALA A 78 1.65 7.29 5.37
C ALA A 78 2.36 6.88 4.08
N VAL A 79 1.57 6.54 3.07
CA VAL A 79 2.07 6.20 1.74
C VAL A 79 1.22 6.92 0.69
N ILE A 80 1.87 7.46 -0.33
CA ILE A 80 1.19 7.93 -1.53
C ILE A 80 1.39 6.86 -2.61
N ASN A 81 0.32 6.21 -3.02
CA ASN A 81 0.33 5.21 -4.07
C ASN A 81 -0.11 5.81 -5.39
N PHE A 82 0.75 5.70 -6.39
CA PHE A 82 0.41 5.87 -7.78
C PHE A 82 0.16 4.51 -8.42
N TYR A 83 -1.08 4.23 -8.77
CA TYR A 83 -1.49 2.93 -9.30
C TYR A 83 -1.21 2.83 -10.80
N ILE A 84 -0.41 1.81 -11.19
CA ILE A 84 -0.02 1.53 -12.58
C ILE A 84 -0.93 0.46 -13.17
N GLU A 85 -1.11 -0.60 -12.42
CA GLU A 85 -1.98 -1.71 -12.74
C GLU A 85 -2.88 -2.00 -11.55
N THR A 86 -4.17 -2.13 -11.80
CA THR A 86 -5.14 -2.57 -10.81
C THR A 86 -6.11 -3.51 -11.49
N ASN A 87 -6.22 -4.72 -11.00
CA ASN A 87 -7.18 -5.68 -11.51
C ASN A 87 -7.90 -6.32 -10.34
N ASN A 88 -9.22 -6.23 -10.36
CA ASN A 88 -10.12 -7.00 -9.52
C ASN A 88 -9.84 -6.94 -8.02
N CYS A 89 -9.40 -5.79 -7.52
CA CYS A 89 -9.13 -5.65 -6.10
C CYS A 89 -9.53 -4.28 -5.54
N ALA A 90 -9.89 -4.29 -4.26
CA ALA A 90 -10.10 -3.09 -3.47
C ALA A 90 -9.07 -3.01 -2.34
N THR A 91 -8.78 -1.80 -1.89
CA THR A 91 -8.16 -1.58 -0.59
C THR A 91 -9.25 -1.41 0.44
N GLN A 92 -9.26 -2.24 1.48
CA GLN A 92 -10.21 -2.21 2.57
C GLN A 92 -9.51 -1.78 3.86
N PHE A 93 -10.06 -0.81 4.57
CA PHE A 93 -9.65 -0.39 5.90
C PHE A 93 -10.59 -0.92 6.97
N TYR A 94 -10.04 -1.10 8.18
CA TYR A 94 -10.76 -1.71 9.28
C TYR A 94 -10.57 -0.95 10.59
N GLU A 95 -11.58 -1.05 11.44
CA GLU A 95 -11.49 -0.75 12.87
C GLU A 95 -11.26 -2.03 13.66
N ILE A 96 -10.43 -1.94 14.70
CA ILE A 96 -10.13 -3.08 15.57
C ILE A 96 -11.21 -3.19 16.62
N LYS A 97 -11.83 -4.36 16.75
CA LYS A 97 -12.76 -4.67 17.86
C LYS A 97 -12.04 -4.58 19.20
N ASN A 98 -12.78 -4.21 20.25
CA ASN A 98 -12.24 -4.11 21.60
C ASN A 98 -11.50 -5.39 22.01
N ASN A 99 -10.27 -5.23 22.52
CA ASN A 99 -9.38 -6.32 22.98
C ASN A 99 -8.78 -7.23 21.89
N ALA A 100 -9.01 -7.00 20.62
CA ALA A 100 -8.32 -7.73 19.58
C ALA A 100 -6.81 -7.45 19.61
N LYS A 101 -6.02 -8.50 19.47
CA LYS A 101 -4.56 -8.41 19.46
C LYS A 101 -4.02 -8.84 18.11
N PRO A 102 -3.02 -8.13 17.61
CA PRO A 102 -2.33 -8.58 16.42
C PRO A 102 -1.56 -9.87 16.69
N TYR A 103 -1.32 -10.63 15.65
CA TYR A 103 -0.40 -11.75 15.67
C TYR A 103 0.71 -11.55 14.64
N GLN A 104 1.87 -12.15 14.86
CA GLN A 104 2.96 -12.13 13.91
C GLN A 104 2.97 -13.43 13.10
N ILE A 105 3.09 -13.30 11.79
CA ILE A 105 3.36 -14.44 10.92
C ILE A 105 4.85 -14.74 10.97
N LYS A 106 5.21 -16.01 11.17
CA LYS A 106 6.60 -16.45 11.10
C LYS A 106 7.22 -16.05 9.75
N ASN A 107 8.37 -15.43 9.79
CA ASN A 107 9.15 -14.93 8.64
C ASN A 107 8.59 -13.67 7.97
N GLN A 108 7.70 -12.95 8.61
CA GLN A 108 7.31 -11.62 8.17
C GLN A 108 8.18 -10.58 8.88
N THR A 109 8.75 -9.68 8.11
CA THR A 109 9.75 -8.74 8.64
C THR A 109 9.10 -7.61 9.42
N ASP A 110 7.93 -7.12 8.99
CA ASP A 110 7.35 -5.89 9.52
C ASP A 110 5.83 -5.88 9.51
N GLY A 111 5.24 -5.27 10.54
CA GLY A 111 3.82 -5.05 10.66
C GLY A 111 3.09 -5.98 11.63
N CYS A 112 1.86 -5.61 11.89
CA CYS A 112 0.94 -6.36 12.76
C CYS A 112 -0.21 -6.90 11.91
N VAL A 113 -0.42 -8.21 11.93
CA VAL A 113 -1.52 -8.87 11.21
C VAL A 113 -2.68 -9.15 12.16
N TYR A 114 -3.90 -9.08 11.66
CA TYR A 114 -5.12 -9.25 12.43
C TYR A 114 -6.02 -10.31 11.82
N ASN A 115 -6.77 -11.04 12.66
CA ASN A 115 -7.84 -11.91 12.19
C ASN A 115 -9.04 -11.08 11.72
N LEU A 116 -9.65 -11.46 10.61
CA LEU A 116 -10.85 -10.79 10.11
C LEU A 116 -11.99 -10.76 11.13
N ASP A 117 -12.13 -11.84 11.94
CA ASP A 117 -13.14 -11.91 12.98
C ASP A 117 -12.98 -10.85 14.09
N ASP A 118 -11.78 -10.29 14.22
CA ASP A 118 -11.43 -9.26 15.19
C ASP A 118 -11.58 -7.83 14.63
N LEU A 119 -12.07 -7.70 13.40
CA LEU A 119 -12.14 -6.44 12.68
C LEU A 119 -13.59 -6.06 12.33
N ILE A 120 -13.79 -4.76 12.13
CA ILE A 120 -15.01 -4.16 11.59
C ILE A 120 -14.59 -3.43 10.32
N GLU A 121 -15.24 -3.73 9.21
CA GLU A 121 -15.03 -2.99 7.96
C GLU A 121 -15.39 -1.51 8.14
N ALA A 122 -14.50 -0.62 7.75
CA ALA A 122 -14.67 0.82 7.88
C ALA A 122 -14.90 1.48 6.51
N GLU A 123 -13.85 1.65 5.72
CA GLU A 123 -13.90 2.31 4.42
C GLU A 123 -13.13 1.48 3.39
N SER A 124 -13.55 1.55 2.13
CA SER A 124 -12.83 0.89 1.04
C SER A 124 -12.83 1.74 -0.22
N PHE A 125 -11.87 1.47 -1.11
CA PHE A 125 -11.86 2.04 -2.45
C PHE A 125 -11.32 1.05 -3.47
N ILE A 126 -11.73 1.26 -4.71
CA ILE A 126 -11.21 0.59 -5.90
C ILE A 126 -10.41 1.65 -6.65
N ALA A 127 -9.12 1.39 -6.86
CA ALA A 127 -8.28 2.27 -7.64
C ALA A 127 -8.33 1.85 -9.12
N GLU A 128 -8.19 2.81 -10.01
CA GLU A 128 -7.98 2.61 -11.44
C GLU A 128 -6.52 2.94 -11.81
N PRO A 129 -5.99 2.39 -12.90
CA PRO A 129 -4.68 2.79 -13.40
C PRO A 129 -4.61 4.31 -13.63
N GLY A 130 -3.57 4.93 -13.11
CA GLY A 130 -3.39 6.39 -13.11
C GLY A 130 -3.92 7.12 -11.89
N ASP A 131 -4.64 6.44 -11.01
CA ASP A 131 -5.10 7.03 -9.75
C ASP A 131 -3.96 7.23 -8.77
N VAL A 132 -4.07 8.30 -7.97
CA VAL A 132 -3.16 8.59 -6.87
C VAL A 132 -3.94 8.68 -5.57
N TYR A 133 -3.51 7.91 -4.58
CA TYR A 133 -4.13 7.91 -3.26
C TYR A 133 -3.10 8.13 -2.16
N ILE A 134 -3.44 8.93 -1.17
CA ILE A 134 -2.75 8.97 0.13
C ILE A 134 -3.43 7.96 1.04
N LEU A 135 -2.66 7.11 1.71
CA LEU A 135 -3.13 6.07 2.63
C LEU A 135 -2.54 6.27 4.03
N ASP A 136 -3.37 6.12 5.07
CA ASP A 136 -2.93 5.97 6.46
C ASP A 136 -2.60 4.50 6.74
N VAL A 137 -1.40 4.08 6.40
CA VAL A 137 -0.96 2.67 6.54
C VAL A 137 -0.65 2.27 7.98
N SER A 138 -0.67 3.23 8.92
CA SER A 138 -0.66 2.93 10.36
C SER A 138 -1.98 2.29 10.83
N LYS A 139 -3.04 2.39 10.04
CA LYS A 139 -4.34 1.77 10.26
C LYS A 139 -4.41 0.40 9.62
N VAL A 140 -5.22 -0.48 10.19
CA VAL A 140 -5.40 -1.82 9.64
C VAL A 140 -6.04 -1.73 8.26
N HIS A 141 -5.38 -2.32 7.27
CA HIS A 141 -5.84 -2.35 5.89
C HIS A 141 -5.49 -3.69 5.21
N SER A 142 -6.13 -3.96 4.10
CA SER A 142 -5.91 -5.15 3.29
C SER A 142 -6.12 -4.86 1.81
N VAL A 143 -5.70 -5.80 0.96
CA VAL A 143 -6.10 -5.86 -0.45
C VAL A 143 -7.01 -7.06 -0.62
N ILE A 144 -8.25 -6.81 -0.97
CA ILE A 144 -9.28 -7.85 -1.12
C ILE A 144 -9.67 -8.03 -2.59
N PRO A 145 -9.94 -9.28 -3.04
CA PRO A 145 -10.48 -9.50 -4.37
C PRO A 145 -11.95 -9.05 -4.44
N LEU A 146 -12.38 -8.58 -5.60
CA LEU A 146 -13.79 -8.24 -5.86
C LEU A 146 -14.59 -9.46 -6.33
N ASP A 147 -13.91 -10.42 -6.95
CA ASP A 147 -14.47 -11.68 -7.39
C ASP A 147 -13.41 -12.80 -7.31
N ASN A 148 -13.66 -13.95 -7.93
CA ASN A 148 -12.75 -15.10 -7.90
C ASN A 148 -11.61 -15.03 -8.93
N THR A 149 -11.38 -13.91 -9.58
CA THR A 149 -10.27 -13.75 -10.52
C THR A 149 -8.98 -13.38 -9.78
N GLU A 150 -7.85 -13.56 -10.46
CA GLU A 150 -6.54 -13.21 -9.89
C GLU A 150 -6.41 -11.71 -9.68
N ILE A 151 -5.88 -11.32 -8.54
CA ILE A 151 -5.45 -9.94 -8.27
C ILE A 151 -4.18 -9.69 -9.08
N ASN A 152 -4.11 -8.52 -9.70
CA ASN A 152 -2.85 -7.97 -10.21
C ASN A 152 -2.82 -6.48 -9.88
N ARG A 153 -1.96 -6.12 -8.94
CA ARG A 153 -1.81 -4.74 -8.49
C ARG A 153 -0.35 -4.34 -8.56
N LYS A 154 -0.09 -3.21 -9.21
CA LYS A 154 1.23 -2.58 -9.26
C LYS A 154 1.09 -1.10 -8.95
N ALA A 155 1.98 -0.59 -8.12
CA ALA A 155 2.00 0.82 -7.76
C ALA A 155 3.43 1.32 -7.52
N ILE A 156 3.65 2.59 -7.80
CA ILE A 156 4.78 3.34 -7.27
C ILE A 156 4.35 3.91 -5.93
N CYS A 157 5.12 3.61 -4.89
CA CYS A 157 4.86 4.01 -3.53
C CYS A 157 5.86 5.07 -3.08
N PHE A 158 5.34 6.19 -2.57
CA PHE A 158 6.11 7.20 -1.86
C PHE A 158 5.78 7.04 -0.38
N SER A 159 6.66 6.39 0.34
CA SER A 159 6.44 6.04 1.75
C SER A 159 7.17 7.01 2.67
N THR A 160 6.58 7.31 3.82
CA THR A 160 7.20 8.16 4.85
C THR A 160 7.01 7.58 6.25
N ASN A 161 8.09 7.62 7.04
CA ASN A 161 8.08 7.23 8.47
C ASN A 161 8.00 8.45 9.39
N SER A 162 8.20 9.66 8.86
CA SER A 162 8.33 10.90 9.63
C SER A 162 7.08 11.77 9.61
N LEU A 163 6.24 11.62 8.58
CA LEU A 163 5.05 12.44 8.37
C LEU A 163 3.78 11.62 8.54
N SER A 164 2.85 12.13 9.34
CA SER A 164 1.52 11.51 9.48
C SER A 164 0.67 11.70 8.24
N PHE A 165 -0.36 10.88 8.09
CA PHE A 165 -1.36 11.00 7.01
C PHE A 165 -1.86 12.45 6.83
N ASN A 166 -2.24 13.11 7.92
CA ASN A 166 -2.75 14.50 7.87
C ASN A 166 -1.70 15.50 7.38
N GLN A 167 -0.42 15.30 7.74
CA GLN A 167 0.66 16.18 7.26
C GLN A 167 0.90 15.98 5.76
N VAL A 168 0.84 14.74 5.30
CA VAL A 168 0.93 14.43 3.86
C VAL A 168 -0.26 15.00 3.11
N GLU A 169 -1.48 14.82 3.63
CA GLU A 169 -2.70 15.38 3.02
C GLU A 169 -2.62 16.91 2.83
N MET A 170 -2.09 17.63 3.84
CA MET A 170 -1.94 19.09 3.77
C MET A 170 -0.97 19.57 2.69
N MET A 171 -0.11 18.70 2.13
CA MET A 171 0.77 19.09 1.02
C MET A 171 0.03 19.30 -0.29
N PHE A 172 -1.18 18.75 -0.40
CA PHE A 172 -2.01 18.73 -1.61
C PHE A 172 -3.31 19.52 -1.46
N THR A 173 -3.44 20.34 -0.42
CA THR A 173 -4.55 21.26 -0.18
C THR A 173 -4.07 22.71 -0.38
#